data_204cda09893cc792fa4aa898415d744e
#
_entry.id   204cda09893cc792fa4aa898415d744e
#
_cell.length_a   1.000
_cell.length_b   1.000
_cell.length_c   1.000
_cell.angle_alpha   90.00
_cell.angle_beta   90.00
_cell.angle_gamma   90.00
#
_symmetry.space_group_name_H-M   'P 1'
#
loop_
_entity.id
_entity.type
_entity.pdbx_description
1 polymer ?
#
loop_
_entity_poly.entity_id
_entity_poly.type
_entity_poly.pdbx_seq_one_letter_code
_entity_poly.pdbx_strand_id
1 'polypeptide(L)'
;MVGSTKFKAKEETWPFYISQFYYTVYTELQREIQQIKVWKYLGDEILLYVSIQDLGLDLDSRSSFLIKIPEKVYKVQSEAAKKIQEDLFMPELEVKSTVWIAGVQTIWSYENKKLDKNYQNIIATIDMEAKGETENKTENGAKDRDDFLGPDMDIGFRVAKFAFHHKVVLSADFAYLLHEIPTKIKDEEIDYKIDYKIDDDLQIVSYEILKGVWNEQYYPIVWYFPDWKSKDLLFFYDDHKKNPIVDRVLSGRIDPIDKLTQVYKELGKTKEIDAFVNECISCLKQ
;
A
#
# COMPACT_ATOMS: atom_id res chain seq x y z
N MET A 1 10.18 0.70 8.86
CA MET A 1 10.82 1.77 9.68
C MET A 1 12.17 2.12 9.08
N VAL A 2 12.57 3.37 9.00
CA VAL A 2 13.90 3.80 8.50
C VAL A 2 14.85 3.98 9.68
N GLY A 3 16.13 3.64 9.51
CA GLY A 3 17.13 3.76 10.59
C GLY A 3 17.17 2.60 11.59
N SER A 4 16.24 1.66 11.52
CA SER A 4 16.07 0.58 12.50
C SER A 4 17.30 -0.32 12.67
N THR A 5 18.06 -0.59 11.61
CA THR A 5 19.28 -1.43 11.70
C THR A 5 20.34 -0.78 12.59
N LYS A 6 20.59 0.51 12.44
CA LYS A 6 21.52 1.24 13.31
C LYS A 6 21.03 1.30 14.74
N PHE A 7 19.73 1.51 14.91
CA PHE A 7 19.07 1.52 16.19
C PHE A 7 19.19 0.17 16.90
N LYS A 8 18.84 -0.94 16.26
CA LYS A 8 18.96 -2.30 16.81
C LYS A 8 20.38 -2.64 17.25
N ALA A 9 21.38 -2.07 16.58
CA ALA A 9 22.78 -2.31 16.94
C ALA A 9 23.25 -1.52 18.17
N LYS A 10 22.55 -0.46 18.57
CA LYS A 10 22.93 0.42 19.68
C LYS A 10 22.08 0.23 20.93
N GLU A 11 20.84 -0.21 20.75
CA GLU A 11 19.81 -0.24 21.78
C GLU A 11 19.39 -1.67 22.11
N GLU A 12 19.72 -2.15 23.29
CA GLU A 12 19.41 -3.53 23.72
C GLU A 12 17.90 -3.76 23.88
N THR A 13 17.14 -2.72 24.19
CA THR A 13 15.69 -2.76 24.35
C THR A 13 14.91 -2.60 23.06
N TRP A 14 15.58 -2.63 21.89
CA TRP A 14 14.95 -2.46 20.58
C TRP A 14 13.70 -3.33 20.34
N PRO A 15 13.58 -4.58 20.87
CA PRO A 15 12.35 -5.36 20.64
C PRO A 15 11.11 -4.70 21.23
N PHE A 16 11.25 -4.03 22.38
CA PHE A 16 10.16 -3.28 22.99
C PHE A 16 9.69 -2.14 22.08
N TYR A 17 10.63 -1.37 21.54
CA TYR A 17 10.28 -0.23 20.67
C TYR A 17 9.67 -0.66 19.34
N ILE A 18 10.14 -1.75 18.75
CA ILE A 18 9.51 -2.32 17.55
C ILE A 18 8.10 -2.81 17.87
N SER A 19 7.89 -3.41 19.02
CA SER A 19 6.55 -3.82 19.47
C SER A 19 5.61 -2.62 19.67
N GLN A 20 6.11 -1.54 20.28
CA GLN A 20 5.34 -0.30 20.43
C GLN A 20 5.01 0.34 19.08
N PHE A 21 5.95 0.32 18.13
CA PHE A 21 5.71 0.76 16.77
C PHE A 21 4.58 -0.04 16.11
N TYR A 22 4.62 -1.36 16.17
CA TYR A 22 3.57 -2.21 15.61
C TYR A 22 2.21 -1.91 16.24
N TYR A 23 2.17 -1.82 17.55
CA TYR A 23 0.95 -1.50 18.29
C TYR A 23 0.39 -0.14 17.88
N THR A 24 1.23 0.88 17.81
CA THR A 24 0.83 2.23 17.42
C THR A 24 0.26 2.26 16.01
N VAL A 25 1.01 1.74 15.02
CA VAL A 25 0.57 1.74 13.62
C VAL A 25 -0.74 0.97 13.44
N TYR A 26 -0.83 -0.23 14.03
CA TYR A 26 -2.04 -1.05 13.92
C TYR A 26 -3.25 -0.37 14.57
N THR A 27 -3.09 0.16 15.78
CA THR A 27 -4.18 0.78 16.52
C THR A 27 -4.68 2.05 15.82
N GLU A 28 -3.78 2.90 15.34
CA GLU A 28 -4.18 4.12 14.62
C GLU A 28 -4.81 3.79 13.27
N LEU A 29 -4.27 2.84 12.52
CA LEU A 29 -4.92 2.39 11.27
C LEU A 29 -6.27 1.73 11.52
N GLN A 30 -6.43 0.97 12.59
CA GLN A 30 -7.71 0.34 12.92
C GLN A 30 -8.79 1.37 13.29
N ARG A 31 -8.42 2.50 13.87
CA ARG A 31 -9.34 3.62 14.10
C ARG A 31 -9.84 4.26 12.82
N GLU A 32 -8.94 4.39 11.83
CA GLU A 32 -9.26 4.98 10.53
C GLU A 32 -9.92 3.97 9.58
N ILE A 33 -9.55 2.69 9.69
CA ILE A 33 -9.96 1.58 8.81
C ILE A 33 -10.32 0.38 9.69
N GLN A 34 -11.57 0.30 10.12
CA GLN A 34 -12.02 -0.71 11.11
C GLN A 34 -11.77 -2.15 10.68
N GLN A 35 -11.84 -2.42 9.37
CA GLN A 35 -11.71 -3.76 8.80
C GLN A 35 -10.26 -4.17 8.54
N ILE A 36 -9.27 -3.34 8.91
CA ILE A 36 -7.86 -3.65 8.69
C ILE A 36 -7.43 -4.84 9.54
N LYS A 37 -6.69 -5.74 8.94
CA LYS A 37 -6.15 -6.94 9.56
C LYS A 37 -4.64 -6.98 9.42
N VAL A 38 -3.97 -7.56 10.41
CA VAL A 38 -2.53 -7.83 10.30
C VAL A 38 -2.35 -9.07 9.43
N TRP A 39 -1.52 -8.96 8.40
CA TRP A 39 -1.07 -10.09 7.62
C TRP A 39 0.15 -10.74 8.27
N LYS A 40 1.25 -10.00 8.37
CA LYS A 40 2.48 -10.49 9.01
C LYS A 40 3.41 -9.37 9.47
N TYR A 41 4.38 -9.75 10.28
CA TYR A 41 5.48 -8.91 10.73
C TYR A 41 6.77 -9.37 10.07
N LEU A 42 7.53 -8.45 9.48
CA LEU A 42 8.81 -8.72 8.84
C LEU A 42 9.89 -7.78 9.41
N GLY A 43 10.56 -8.21 10.47
CA GLY A 43 11.63 -7.42 11.10
C GLY A 43 11.11 -6.12 11.73
N ASP A 44 11.19 -5.02 11.05
CA ASP A 44 10.67 -3.69 11.43
C ASP A 44 9.55 -3.21 10.49
N GLU A 45 8.95 -4.14 9.77
CA GLU A 45 7.82 -3.89 8.89
C GLU A 45 6.58 -4.61 9.41
N ILE A 46 5.44 -3.93 9.40
CA ILE A 46 4.12 -4.51 9.61
C ILE A 46 3.37 -4.52 8.29
N LEU A 47 2.87 -5.67 7.89
CA LEU A 47 2.05 -5.85 6.71
C LEU A 47 0.60 -6.02 7.13
N LEU A 48 -0.25 -5.20 6.55
CA LEU A 48 -1.66 -5.11 6.85
C LEU A 48 -2.47 -5.25 5.57
N TYR A 49 -3.70 -5.71 5.67
CA TYR A 49 -4.59 -5.82 4.52
C TYR A 49 -6.04 -5.51 4.89
N VAL A 50 -6.79 -5.14 3.87
CA VAL A 50 -8.24 -5.01 3.89
C VAL A 50 -8.78 -5.79 2.72
N SER A 51 -9.73 -6.72 2.97
CA SER A 51 -10.49 -7.36 1.90
C SER A 51 -11.59 -6.40 1.47
N ILE A 52 -11.54 -5.93 0.22
CA ILE A 52 -12.54 -5.01 -0.32
C ILE A 52 -13.91 -5.68 -0.39
N GLN A 53 -13.95 -6.99 -0.62
CA GLN A 53 -15.20 -7.77 -0.65
C GLN A 53 -15.84 -7.89 0.73
N ASP A 54 -15.02 -7.98 1.80
CA ASP A 54 -15.49 -8.15 3.17
C ASP A 54 -15.95 -6.82 3.82
N LEU A 55 -15.78 -5.69 3.13
CA LEU A 55 -16.19 -4.39 3.67
C LEU A 55 -17.69 -4.27 3.91
N GLY A 56 -18.51 -5.15 3.28
CA GLY A 56 -19.97 -5.08 3.39
C GLY A 56 -20.57 -3.75 2.93
N LEU A 57 -19.76 -2.93 2.29
CA LEU A 57 -20.13 -1.62 1.78
C LEU A 57 -20.83 -1.78 0.44
N ASP A 58 -21.82 -0.93 0.19
CA ASP A 58 -22.26 -0.68 -1.16
C ASP A 58 -21.09 -0.14 -2.00
N LEU A 59 -21.26 -0.14 -3.31
CA LEU A 59 -20.16 0.22 -4.20
C LEU A 59 -19.78 1.70 -4.12
N ASP A 60 -20.73 2.56 -3.77
CA ASP A 60 -20.51 3.99 -3.52
C ASP A 60 -19.55 4.18 -2.36
N SER A 61 -19.85 3.50 -1.25
CA SER A 61 -19.02 3.52 -0.07
C SER A 61 -17.64 2.90 -0.33
N ARG A 62 -17.53 1.90 -1.22
CA ARG A 62 -16.24 1.32 -1.65
C ARG A 62 -15.38 2.33 -2.39
N SER A 63 -15.94 3.05 -3.36
CA SER A 63 -15.22 4.07 -4.12
C SER A 63 -14.70 5.17 -3.21
N SER A 64 -15.56 5.71 -2.36
CA SER A 64 -15.19 6.71 -1.36
C SER A 64 -14.14 6.18 -0.37
N PHE A 65 -14.26 4.92 0.04
CA PHE A 65 -13.30 4.27 0.91
C PHE A 65 -11.91 4.19 0.26
N LEU A 66 -11.82 3.68 -0.98
CA LEU A 66 -10.57 3.51 -1.70
C LEU A 66 -9.84 4.83 -1.91
N ILE A 67 -10.56 5.87 -2.32
CA ILE A 67 -10.00 7.21 -2.55
C ILE A 67 -9.39 7.80 -1.27
N LYS A 68 -9.93 7.49 -0.10
CA LYS A 68 -9.45 7.99 1.19
C LYS A 68 -8.32 7.17 1.81
N ILE A 69 -7.99 5.98 1.28
CA ILE A 69 -6.92 5.14 1.85
C ILE A 69 -5.56 5.85 1.90
N PRO A 70 -5.07 6.49 0.83
CA PRO A 70 -3.76 7.15 0.88
C PRO A 70 -3.68 8.25 1.94
N GLU A 71 -4.72 9.05 2.10
CA GLU A 71 -4.82 10.10 3.13
C GLU A 71 -4.77 9.51 4.54
N LYS A 72 -5.55 8.46 4.80
CA LYS A 72 -5.58 7.77 6.09
C LYS A 72 -4.23 7.17 6.44
N VAL A 73 -3.58 6.51 5.48
CA VAL A 73 -2.25 5.94 5.68
C VAL A 73 -1.21 7.04 5.91
N TYR A 74 -1.26 8.13 5.17
CA TYR A 74 -0.38 9.29 5.34
C TYR A 74 -0.51 9.91 6.74
N LYS A 75 -1.74 10.11 7.20
CA LYS A 75 -2.04 10.61 8.55
C LYS A 75 -1.42 9.70 9.61
N VAL A 76 -1.71 8.39 9.54
CA VAL A 76 -1.18 7.43 10.52
C VAL A 76 0.35 7.33 10.47
N GLN A 77 0.94 7.37 9.28
CA GLN A 77 2.40 7.42 9.12
C GLN A 77 3.00 8.61 9.86
N SER A 78 2.41 9.78 9.70
CA SER A 78 2.87 11.03 10.33
C SER A 78 2.71 10.98 11.86
N GLU A 79 1.57 10.49 12.35
CA GLU A 79 1.31 10.33 13.78
C GLU A 79 2.23 9.28 14.43
N ALA A 80 2.45 8.15 13.74
CA ALA A 80 3.37 7.12 14.22
C ALA A 80 4.82 7.61 14.26
N ALA A 81 5.27 8.35 13.25
CA ALA A 81 6.60 8.95 13.23
C ALA A 81 6.76 9.92 14.40
N LYS A 82 5.79 10.80 14.62
CA LYS A 82 5.78 11.74 15.73
C LYS A 82 5.87 11.04 17.08
N LYS A 83 5.05 10.02 17.31
CA LYS A 83 5.07 9.25 18.58
C LYS A 83 6.41 8.57 18.81
N ILE A 84 7.02 8.00 17.76
CA ILE A 84 8.34 7.36 17.87
C ILE A 84 9.39 8.40 18.24
N GLN A 85 9.39 9.55 17.61
CA GLN A 85 10.39 10.59 17.83
C GLN A 85 10.23 11.29 19.18
N GLU A 86 9.01 11.60 19.59
CA GLU A 86 8.72 12.35 20.80
C GLU A 86 8.63 11.45 22.05
N ASP A 87 7.80 10.39 22.00
CA ASP A 87 7.48 9.58 23.18
C ASP A 87 8.60 8.55 23.45
N LEU A 88 9.23 8.04 22.41
CA LEU A 88 10.31 7.07 22.52
C LEU A 88 11.71 7.71 22.46
N PHE A 89 11.79 9.04 22.34
CA PHE A 89 13.05 9.79 22.23
C PHE A 89 13.99 9.28 21.14
N MET A 90 13.42 8.91 19.97
CA MET A 90 14.16 8.33 18.85
C MET A 90 14.07 9.18 17.59
N PRO A 91 14.71 10.34 17.58
CA PRO A 91 14.62 11.28 16.45
C PRO A 91 15.20 10.71 15.13
N GLU A 92 16.01 9.66 15.22
CA GLU A 92 16.64 9.03 14.06
C GLU A 92 15.71 8.02 13.33
N LEU A 93 14.58 7.63 13.96
CA LEU A 93 13.64 6.67 13.38
C LEU A 93 12.53 7.38 12.61
N GLU A 94 12.30 6.90 11.42
CA GLU A 94 11.26 7.40 10.53
C GLU A 94 10.35 6.27 10.08
N VAL A 95 9.12 6.64 9.73
CA VAL A 95 8.11 5.72 9.20
C VAL A 95 7.94 5.98 7.71
N LYS A 96 7.87 4.93 6.92
CA LYS A 96 7.55 4.96 5.51
C LYS A 96 6.43 3.97 5.21
N SER A 97 5.59 4.29 4.25
CA SER A 97 4.41 3.47 3.92
C SER A 97 4.33 3.19 2.42
N THR A 98 3.78 2.03 2.12
CA THR A 98 3.47 1.61 0.75
C THR A 98 2.07 1.01 0.73
N VAL A 99 1.28 1.39 -0.26
CA VAL A 99 -0.05 0.82 -0.48
C VAL A 99 -0.13 0.25 -1.89
N TRP A 100 -0.67 -0.95 -1.99
CA TRP A 100 -0.92 -1.58 -3.29
C TRP A 100 -2.25 -2.32 -3.28
N ILE A 101 -2.78 -2.58 -4.46
CA ILE A 101 -3.97 -3.40 -4.66
C ILE A 101 -3.56 -4.73 -5.29
N ALA A 102 -4.26 -5.80 -4.93
CA ALA A 102 -4.07 -7.11 -5.52
C ALA A 102 -5.41 -7.82 -5.66
N GLY A 103 -5.64 -8.42 -6.81
CA GLY A 103 -6.73 -9.34 -7.01
C GLY A 103 -6.31 -10.74 -6.58
N VAL A 104 -6.80 -11.22 -5.42
CA VAL A 104 -6.43 -12.54 -4.89
C VAL A 104 -7.60 -13.51 -4.91
N GLN A 105 -7.31 -14.77 -5.21
CA GLN A 105 -8.25 -15.87 -5.12
C GLN A 105 -7.83 -16.84 -4.00
N THR A 106 -8.81 -17.27 -3.22
CA THR A 106 -8.60 -18.31 -2.21
C THR A 106 -8.45 -19.67 -2.91
N ILE A 107 -7.33 -20.36 -2.67
CA ILE A 107 -7.17 -21.76 -3.04
C ILE A 107 -7.69 -22.61 -1.88
N TRP A 108 -8.82 -23.25 -2.12
CA TRP A 108 -9.33 -24.31 -1.25
C TRP A 108 -8.62 -25.61 -1.61
N SER A 109 -7.85 -26.13 -0.68
CA SER A 109 -7.25 -27.45 -0.59
C SER A 109 -6.09 -27.79 -1.56
N TYR A 110 -5.05 -28.30 -0.95
CA TYR A 110 -3.88 -28.96 -1.55
C TYR A 110 -4.26 -30.16 -2.45
N GLU A 111 -5.48 -30.65 -2.35
CA GLU A 111 -5.98 -31.84 -3.05
C GLU A 111 -6.45 -31.55 -4.47
N ASN A 112 -6.90 -30.37 -4.76
CA ASN A 112 -7.34 -30.00 -6.11
C ASN A 112 -6.23 -29.27 -6.90
N LYS A 113 -5.25 -30.02 -7.38
CA LYS A 113 -4.09 -29.57 -8.17
C LYS A 113 -4.40 -28.91 -9.53
N LYS A 114 -5.62 -28.49 -9.80
CA LYS A 114 -5.97 -27.72 -10.99
C LYS A 114 -6.16 -26.25 -10.59
N LEU A 115 -5.04 -25.53 -10.52
CA LEU A 115 -5.07 -24.07 -10.63
C LEU A 115 -5.72 -23.71 -11.96
N ASP A 116 -6.81 -22.98 -11.89
CA ASP A 116 -7.33 -22.32 -13.08
C ASP A 116 -6.24 -21.37 -13.56
N LYS A 117 -5.81 -21.53 -14.82
CA LYS A 117 -4.67 -20.81 -15.39
C LYS A 117 -4.86 -19.28 -15.45
N ASN A 118 -6.03 -18.80 -15.10
CA ASN A 118 -6.39 -17.38 -15.17
C ASN A 118 -6.11 -16.59 -13.89
N TYR A 119 -5.74 -17.24 -12.79
CA TYR A 119 -5.48 -16.53 -11.51
C TYR A 119 -3.99 -16.43 -11.24
N GLN A 120 -3.53 -15.19 -11.12
CA GLN A 120 -2.12 -14.89 -10.89
C GLN A 120 -1.79 -14.77 -9.40
N ASN A 121 -2.72 -14.30 -8.58
CA ASN A 121 -2.53 -14.12 -7.14
C ASN A 121 -3.41 -15.07 -6.35
N ILE A 122 -2.88 -15.64 -5.29
CA ILE A 122 -3.54 -16.63 -4.47
C ILE A 122 -3.39 -16.33 -2.98
N ILE A 123 -4.43 -16.70 -2.21
CA ILE A 123 -4.32 -16.83 -0.76
C ILE A 123 -4.01 -18.29 -0.47
N ALA A 124 -2.85 -18.57 0.08
CA ALA A 124 -2.45 -19.89 0.53
C ALA A 124 -2.58 -19.97 2.05
N THR A 125 -3.35 -20.95 2.53
CA THR A 125 -3.39 -21.27 3.96
C THR A 125 -2.19 -22.17 4.27
N ILE A 126 -1.30 -21.71 5.12
CA ILE A 126 -0.13 -22.46 5.55
C ILE A 126 -0.44 -23.13 6.88
N ASP A 127 -0.59 -24.46 6.86
CA ASP A 127 -0.60 -25.28 8.05
C ASP A 127 0.80 -25.21 8.70
N MET A 128 0.92 -24.45 9.76
CA MET A 128 2.07 -24.51 10.62
C MET A 128 1.90 -25.64 11.62
N GLU A 129 1.93 -26.88 11.17
CA GLU A 129 2.31 -27.97 12.05
C GLU A 129 3.75 -27.72 12.45
N ALA A 130 3.92 -27.16 13.63
CA ALA A 130 5.21 -27.16 14.31
C ALA A 130 5.62 -28.63 14.49
N LYS A 131 6.52 -29.13 13.67
CA LYS A 131 7.30 -30.32 13.99
C LYS A 131 8.18 -30.01 15.20
N GLY A 132 7.60 -30.05 16.35
CA GLY A 132 8.22 -29.94 17.65
C GLY A 132 7.52 -30.91 18.56
N GLU A 133 8.12 -32.06 18.75
CA GLU A 133 7.75 -33.01 19.78
C GLU A 133 7.73 -32.30 21.15
N THR A 134 6.57 -31.99 21.64
CA THR A 134 6.26 -32.01 23.08
C THR A 134 4.74 -32.09 23.23
N GLU A 135 4.34 -33.18 23.84
CA GLU A 135 3.00 -33.43 24.35
C GLU A 135 2.56 -32.31 25.30
N ASN A 136 1.81 -31.34 24.77
CA ASN A 136 0.84 -30.56 25.51
C ASN A 136 -0.11 -29.92 24.49
N LYS A 137 -1.10 -30.69 24.09
CA LYS A 137 -2.27 -30.19 23.37
C LYS A 137 -3.00 -29.20 24.27
N THR A 138 -2.60 -27.93 24.21
CA THR A 138 -3.51 -26.86 24.57
C THR A 138 -4.57 -26.77 23.48
N GLU A 139 -5.82 -26.67 23.85
CA GLU A 139 -7.02 -26.63 23.00
C GLU A 139 -7.10 -25.42 22.06
N ASN A 140 -6.04 -24.69 21.87
CA ASN A 140 -5.90 -23.63 20.88
C ASN A 140 -5.04 -24.18 19.73
N GLY A 141 -5.70 -24.87 18.80
CA GLY A 141 -5.09 -25.33 17.56
C GLY A 141 -4.27 -24.21 16.91
N ALA A 142 -3.10 -24.56 16.36
CA ALA A 142 -2.31 -23.66 15.55
C ALA A 142 -3.27 -23.01 14.54
N LYS A 143 -3.47 -21.70 14.62
CA LYS A 143 -4.31 -21.00 13.67
C LYS A 143 -3.57 -21.02 12.33
N ASP A 144 -4.21 -21.63 11.35
CA ASP A 144 -3.82 -21.50 9.96
C ASP A 144 -3.58 -20.02 9.66
N ARG A 145 -2.46 -19.73 9.03
CA ARG A 145 -2.15 -18.37 8.60
C ARG A 145 -2.26 -18.30 7.11
N ASP A 146 -3.09 -17.36 6.65
CA ASP A 146 -3.15 -17.04 5.24
C ASP A 146 -1.89 -16.30 4.82
N ASP A 147 -1.30 -16.71 3.70
CA ASP A 147 -0.24 -15.98 3.02
C ASP A 147 -0.70 -15.59 1.61
N PHE A 148 -0.37 -14.37 1.21
CA PHE A 148 -0.70 -13.84 -0.10
C PHE A 148 0.49 -14.03 -1.03
N LEU A 149 0.26 -14.67 -2.18
CA LEU A 149 1.27 -14.99 -3.17
C LEU A 149 0.83 -14.53 -4.54
N GLY A 150 1.76 -14.03 -5.32
CA GLY A 150 1.52 -13.70 -6.72
C GLY A 150 2.19 -12.40 -7.19
N PRO A 151 2.06 -12.10 -8.49
CA PRO A 151 2.73 -10.96 -9.11
C PRO A 151 2.42 -9.61 -8.45
N ASP A 152 1.18 -9.37 -8.03
CA ASP A 152 0.81 -8.10 -7.40
C ASP A 152 1.45 -7.96 -6.01
N MET A 153 1.62 -9.08 -5.29
CA MET A 153 2.37 -9.10 -4.04
C MET A 153 3.83 -8.74 -4.29
N ASP A 154 4.44 -9.32 -5.34
CA ASP A 154 5.79 -8.99 -5.75
C ASP A 154 5.95 -7.53 -6.14
N ILE A 155 4.96 -6.94 -6.83
CA ILE A 155 4.93 -5.51 -7.17
C ILE A 155 4.96 -4.69 -5.88
N GLY A 156 4.09 -4.96 -4.92
CA GLY A 156 4.03 -4.25 -3.66
C GLY A 156 5.37 -4.19 -2.94
N PHE A 157 6.05 -5.33 -2.79
CA PHE A 157 7.38 -5.40 -2.18
C PHE A 157 8.47 -4.68 -2.98
N ARG A 158 8.39 -4.68 -4.32
CA ARG A 158 9.37 -3.98 -5.16
C ARG A 158 9.18 -2.47 -5.10
N VAL A 159 7.94 -2.02 -5.12
CA VAL A 159 7.57 -0.61 -5.03
C VAL A 159 7.92 -0.04 -3.65
N ALA A 160 7.85 -0.84 -2.59
CA ALA A 160 8.21 -0.43 -1.23
C ALA A 160 9.65 0.10 -1.10
N LYS A 161 10.56 -0.26 -2.02
CA LYS A 161 11.93 0.27 -2.04
C LYS A 161 12.00 1.77 -2.31
N PHE A 162 10.96 2.32 -2.93
CA PHE A 162 10.85 3.75 -3.26
C PHE A 162 10.02 4.51 -2.23
N ALA A 163 9.63 3.83 -1.15
CA ALA A 163 8.95 4.47 -0.04
C ALA A 163 9.91 5.40 0.71
N PHE A 164 9.39 6.57 1.06
CA PHE A 164 10.14 7.61 1.73
C PHE A 164 9.31 8.21 2.87
N HIS A 165 9.96 8.81 3.87
CA HIS A 165 9.24 9.48 4.94
C HIS A 165 8.38 10.64 4.41
N HIS A 166 7.31 10.98 5.10
CA HIS A 166 6.35 12.02 4.70
C HIS A 166 5.67 11.82 3.33
N LYS A 167 5.67 10.57 2.81
CA LYS A 167 4.98 10.21 1.57
C LYS A 167 4.47 8.78 1.65
N VAL A 168 3.40 8.51 0.93
CA VAL A 168 2.92 7.14 0.75
C VAL A 168 3.21 6.72 -0.69
N VAL A 169 3.93 5.64 -0.88
CA VAL A 169 4.15 5.07 -2.20
C VAL A 169 2.96 4.20 -2.58
N LEU A 170 2.47 4.35 -3.79
CA LEU A 170 1.36 3.56 -4.32
C LEU A 170 1.86 2.65 -5.44
N SER A 171 1.27 1.44 -5.55
CA SER A 171 1.41 0.70 -6.80
C SER A 171 0.74 1.49 -7.93
N ALA A 172 1.28 1.36 -9.15
CA ALA A 172 0.72 2.04 -10.30
C ALA A 172 -0.74 1.64 -10.54
N ASP A 173 -1.08 0.36 -10.34
CA ASP A 173 -2.45 -0.15 -10.48
C ASP A 173 -3.41 0.52 -9.50
N PHE A 174 -2.99 0.69 -8.24
CA PHE A 174 -3.81 1.39 -7.26
C PHE A 174 -3.94 2.89 -7.56
N ALA A 175 -2.84 3.54 -7.94
CA ALA A 175 -2.86 4.94 -8.32
C ALA A 175 -3.73 5.19 -9.57
N TYR A 176 -3.65 4.31 -10.57
CA TYR A 176 -4.51 4.37 -11.75
C TYR A 176 -5.99 4.20 -11.40
N LEU A 177 -6.33 3.25 -10.53
CA LEU A 177 -7.68 3.08 -10.03
C LEU A 177 -8.21 4.35 -9.35
N LEU A 178 -7.40 4.97 -8.49
CA LEU A 178 -7.77 6.20 -7.77
C LEU A 178 -8.00 7.39 -8.71
N HIS A 179 -7.28 7.44 -9.83
CA HIS A 179 -7.45 8.47 -10.87
C HIS A 179 -8.68 8.21 -11.74
N GLU A 180 -8.91 6.97 -12.16
CA GLU A 180 -10.00 6.62 -13.08
C GLU A 180 -11.39 6.70 -12.43
N ILE A 181 -11.55 6.40 -11.14
CA ILE A 181 -12.85 6.49 -10.46
C ILE A 181 -13.43 7.91 -10.54
N PRO A 182 -12.76 8.98 -10.09
CA PRO A 182 -13.28 10.34 -10.20
C PRO A 182 -13.46 10.81 -11.63
N THR A 183 -12.55 10.41 -12.52
CA THR A 183 -12.60 10.78 -13.94
C THR A 183 -13.86 10.25 -14.60
N LYS A 184 -14.18 8.98 -14.41
CA LYS A 184 -15.38 8.36 -14.98
C LYS A 184 -16.67 8.89 -14.35
N ILE A 185 -16.69 9.14 -13.05
CA ILE A 185 -17.84 9.78 -12.39
C ILE A 185 -18.16 11.12 -13.05
N LYS A 186 -17.14 11.91 -13.34
CA LYS A 186 -17.27 13.19 -14.01
C LYS A 186 -17.71 13.05 -15.48
N ASP A 187 -17.09 12.15 -16.23
CA ASP A 187 -17.35 11.95 -17.66
C ASP A 187 -18.75 11.39 -17.92
N GLU A 188 -19.28 10.60 -17.00
CA GLU A 188 -20.61 10.00 -17.09
C GLU A 188 -21.71 10.88 -16.43
N GLU A 189 -21.36 12.12 -16.00
CA GLU A 189 -22.26 13.09 -15.37
C GLU A 189 -23.05 12.50 -14.18
N ILE A 190 -22.42 11.60 -13.42
CA ILE A 190 -23.05 10.98 -12.26
C ILE A 190 -23.14 12.01 -11.13
N ASP A 191 -24.34 12.20 -10.57
CA ASP A 191 -24.58 13.14 -9.44
C ASP A 191 -24.01 12.58 -8.12
N TYR A 192 -22.69 12.36 -8.12
CA TYR A 192 -21.95 11.92 -6.96
C TYR A 192 -20.81 12.88 -6.66
N LYS A 193 -20.85 13.50 -5.49
CA LYS A 193 -19.81 14.42 -5.07
C LYS A 193 -18.67 13.64 -4.42
N ILE A 194 -17.55 13.56 -5.11
CA ILE A 194 -16.28 13.25 -4.47
C ILE A 194 -15.73 14.57 -3.92
N ASP A 195 -15.80 14.74 -2.61
CA ASP A 195 -15.32 15.96 -1.93
C ASP A 195 -13.78 16.10 -1.95
N TYR A 196 -13.08 15.15 -2.57
CA TYR A 196 -11.62 15.06 -2.52
C TYR A 196 -11.00 14.90 -3.92
N LYS A 197 -10.10 15.82 -4.26
CA LYS A 197 -9.34 15.80 -5.51
C LYS A 197 -8.00 15.11 -5.29
N ILE A 198 -8.01 13.79 -5.26
CA ILE A 198 -6.80 12.99 -5.05
C ILE A 198 -5.72 13.23 -6.09
N ASP A 199 -6.10 13.57 -7.33
CA ASP A 199 -5.16 13.79 -8.44
C ASP A 199 -4.15 14.89 -8.16
N ASP A 200 -4.54 15.91 -7.39
CA ASP A 200 -3.65 17.00 -7.02
C ASP A 200 -2.50 16.53 -6.12
N ASP A 201 -2.70 15.44 -5.38
CA ASP A 201 -1.77 14.90 -4.40
C ASP A 201 -1.02 13.67 -4.92
N LEU A 202 -1.36 13.17 -6.11
CA LEU A 202 -0.70 12.05 -6.77
C LEU A 202 0.32 12.54 -7.80
N GLN A 203 1.56 12.04 -7.68
CA GLN A 203 2.66 12.43 -8.58
C GLN A 203 3.44 11.21 -9.05
N ILE A 204 3.71 11.14 -10.35
CA ILE A 204 4.66 10.16 -10.91
C ILE A 204 6.06 10.74 -10.75
N VAL A 205 6.82 10.19 -9.81
CA VAL A 205 8.11 10.75 -9.41
C VAL A 205 9.29 10.13 -10.16
N SER A 206 9.15 8.91 -10.67
CA SER A 206 10.13 8.25 -11.53
C SER A 206 9.52 7.12 -12.33
N TYR A 207 10.31 6.58 -13.26
CA TYR A 207 10.01 5.37 -14.01
C TYR A 207 11.18 4.41 -13.83
N GLU A 208 10.91 3.22 -13.31
CA GLU A 208 11.94 2.27 -12.89
C GLU A 208 11.72 0.90 -13.53
N ILE A 209 12.80 0.21 -13.84
CA ILE A 209 12.72 -1.17 -14.28
C ILE A 209 12.67 -2.06 -13.04
N LEU A 210 11.50 -2.66 -12.79
CA LEU A 210 11.30 -3.59 -11.69
C LEU A 210 11.45 -5.03 -12.20
N LYS A 211 12.43 -5.77 -11.67
CA LYS A 211 12.71 -7.14 -12.10
C LYS A 211 11.46 -8.02 -12.05
N GLY A 212 11.09 -8.59 -13.17
CA GLY A 212 9.94 -9.49 -13.31
C GLY A 212 8.57 -8.80 -13.31
N VAL A 213 8.55 -7.47 -13.36
CA VAL A 213 7.32 -6.68 -13.45
C VAL A 213 7.21 -6.10 -14.86
N TRP A 214 6.01 -6.15 -15.45
CA TRP A 214 5.69 -5.60 -16.77
C TRP A 214 6.66 -6.00 -17.88
N ASN A 215 7.19 -7.22 -17.85
CA ASN A 215 8.21 -7.68 -18.81
C ASN A 215 9.43 -6.74 -18.87
N GLU A 216 9.86 -6.25 -17.73
CA GLU A 216 11.00 -5.32 -17.59
C GLU A 216 10.82 -3.98 -18.32
N GLN A 217 9.59 -3.57 -18.54
CA GLN A 217 9.29 -2.21 -18.99
C GLN A 217 9.37 -1.22 -17.83
N TYR A 218 9.45 0.06 -18.17
CA TYR A 218 9.47 1.13 -17.19
C TYR A 218 8.17 1.18 -16.41
N TYR A 219 8.26 0.95 -15.10
CA TYR A 219 7.17 0.99 -14.16
C TYR A 219 7.09 2.37 -13.49
N PRO A 220 5.95 3.08 -13.51
CA PRO A 220 5.81 4.38 -12.87
C PRO A 220 5.79 4.23 -11.36
N ILE A 221 6.62 5.00 -10.67
CA ILE A 221 6.63 5.12 -9.21
C ILE A 221 5.78 6.32 -8.84
N VAL A 222 4.70 6.05 -8.12
CA VAL A 222 3.73 7.07 -7.73
C VAL A 222 3.82 7.35 -6.24
N TRP A 223 3.88 8.62 -5.89
CA TRP A 223 3.78 9.10 -4.52
C TRP A 223 2.44 9.81 -4.30
N TYR A 224 1.80 9.50 -3.19
CA TYR A 224 0.79 10.35 -2.58
C TYR A 224 1.49 11.30 -1.61
N PHE A 225 1.35 12.58 -1.88
CA PHE A 225 2.04 13.63 -1.15
C PHE A 225 1.22 14.92 -1.14
N PRO A 226 0.27 15.10 -0.20
CA PRO A 226 -0.66 16.22 -0.18
C PRO A 226 0.00 17.58 -0.04
N ASP A 227 1.19 17.63 0.56
CA ASP A 227 1.91 18.88 0.86
C ASP A 227 2.99 19.22 -0.17
N TRP A 228 3.07 18.52 -1.31
CA TRP A 228 4.17 18.72 -2.26
C TRP A 228 4.27 20.13 -2.85
N LYS A 229 3.14 20.89 -2.87
CA LYS A 229 3.10 22.30 -3.31
C LYS A 229 3.50 23.27 -2.19
N SER A 230 3.56 22.80 -0.94
CA SER A 230 3.95 23.65 0.17
C SER A 230 5.44 23.96 0.09
N LYS A 231 5.81 25.20 0.42
CA LYS A 231 7.21 25.64 0.40
C LYS A 231 8.05 25.02 1.51
N ASP A 232 7.46 24.25 2.42
CA ASP A 232 8.13 23.52 3.48
C ASP A 232 8.86 22.25 2.98
N LEU A 233 9.16 22.22 1.68
CA LEU A 233 10.10 21.29 1.04
C LEU A 233 11.52 21.33 1.67
N LEU A 234 11.76 22.18 2.63
CA LEU A 234 13.02 22.23 3.40
C LEU A 234 13.33 20.90 4.09
N PHE A 235 12.33 20.09 4.40
CA PHE A 235 12.51 18.71 4.88
C PHE A 235 13.28 17.81 3.91
N PHE A 236 13.34 18.18 2.64
CA PHE A 236 14.07 17.41 1.62
C PHE A 236 15.51 17.80 1.46
N TYR A 237 15.93 18.92 2.02
CA TYR A 237 17.24 19.50 1.69
C TYR A 237 18.41 18.60 2.11
N ASP A 238 18.28 17.91 3.22
CA ASP A 238 19.31 16.96 3.67
C ASP A 238 19.26 15.61 2.94
N ASP A 239 18.10 15.26 2.35
CA ASP A 239 17.88 13.97 1.73
C ASP A 239 18.09 13.97 0.22
N HIS A 240 18.02 15.13 -0.47
CA HIS A 240 18.19 15.17 -1.93
C HIS A 240 19.54 14.61 -2.39
N LYS A 241 20.58 14.75 -1.58
CA LYS A 241 21.91 14.20 -1.85
C LYS A 241 21.95 12.66 -1.76
N LYS A 242 20.95 12.06 -1.09
CA LYS A 242 20.88 10.62 -0.82
C LYS A 242 19.87 9.90 -1.71
N ASN A 243 18.91 10.63 -2.28
CA ASN A 243 17.82 10.05 -3.05
C ASN A 243 17.55 10.82 -4.35
N PRO A 244 17.88 10.22 -5.52
CA PRO A 244 17.67 10.86 -6.84
C PRO A 244 16.22 11.25 -7.12
N ILE A 245 15.24 10.54 -6.52
CA ILE A 245 13.81 10.86 -6.69
C ILE A 245 13.50 12.20 -6.04
N VAL A 246 14.05 12.46 -4.87
CA VAL A 246 13.87 13.75 -4.19
C VAL A 246 14.40 14.89 -5.05
N ASP A 247 15.58 14.73 -5.68
CA ASP A 247 16.12 15.73 -6.60
C ASP A 247 15.20 15.99 -7.80
N ARG A 248 14.56 14.97 -8.35
CA ARG A 248 13.55 15.12 -9.42
C ARG A 248 12.34 15.92 -8.95
N VAL A 249 11.82 15.63 -7.76
CA VAL A 249 10.69 16.37 -7.18
C VAL A 249 11.05 17.84 -6.96
N LEU A 250 12.20 18.11 -6.35
CA LEU A 250 12.66 19.48 -6.08
C LEU A 250 12.92 20.28 -7.36
N SER A 251 13.36 19.62 -8.43
CA SER A 251 13.59 20.26 -9.73
C SER A 251 12.34 20.36 -10.59
N GLY A 252 11.18 19.94 -10.10
CA GLY A 252 9.92 19.93 -10.85
C GLY A 252 9.89 18.93 -12.02
N ARG A 253 10.79 17.95 -12.04
CA ARG A 253 10.86 16.89 -13.07
C ARG A 253 9.98 15.71 -12.70
N ILE A 254 8.73 16.00 -12.35
CA ILE A 254 7.69 15.02 -12.00
C ILE A 254 6.60 15.07 -13.06
N ASP A 255 5.90 13.98 -13.21
CA ASP A 255 4.80 13.87 -14.15
C ASP A 255 3.45 13.85 -13.40
N PRO A 256 2.41 14.49 -13.95
CA PRO A 256 1.08 14.43 -13.39
C PRO A 256 0.47 13.04 -13.55
N ILE A 257 -0.51 12.71 -12.71
CA ILE A 257 -1.09 11.37 -12.61
C ILE A 257 -1.85 10.95 -13.89
N ASP A 258 -2.41 11.89 -14.63
CA ASP A 258 -3.12 11.63 -15.89
C ASP A 258 -2.26 10.94 -16.96
N LYS A 259 -0.95 11.06 -16.88
CA LYS A 259 -0.04 10.27 -17.72
C LYS A 259 -0.15 8.76 -17.51
N LEU A 260 -0.63 8.30 -16.36
CA LEU A 260 -0.88 6.87 -16.15
C LEU A 260 -1.89 6.31 -17.15
N THR A 261 -2.95 7.05 -17.46
CA THR A 261 -3.95 6.64 -18.46
C THR A 261 -3.31 6.34 -19.81
N GLN A 262 -2.36 7.18 -20.24
CA GLN A 262 -1.62 6.92 -21.48
C GLN A 262 -0.73 5.68 -21.37
N VAL A 263 0.04 5.54 -20.28
CA VAL A 263 0.92 4.39 -20.04
C VAL A 263 0.11 3.09 -20.03
N TYR A 264 -1.01 3.05 -19.34
CA TYR A 264 -1.86 1.86 -19.28
C TYR A 264 -2.50 1.51 -20.61
N LYS A 265 -2.92 2.50 -21.42
CA LYS A 265 -3.43 2.30 -22.79
C LYS A 265 -2.35 1.71 -23.69
N GLU A 266 -1.14 2.26 -23.68
CA GLU A 266 -0.01 1.78 -24.49
C GLU A 266 0.39 0.35 -24.12
N LEU A 267 0.33 -0.01 -22.84
CA LEU A 267 0.64 -1.36 -22.36
C LEU A 267 -0.52 -2.36 -22.51
N GLY A 268 -1.71 -1.90 -22.91
CA GLY A 268 -2.91 -2.73 -23.03
C GLY A 268 -3.40 -3.29 -21.69
N LYS A 269 -3.10 -2.61 -20.58
CA LYS A 269 -3.38 -3.05 -19.19
C LYS A 269 -4.66 -2.45 -18.58
N THR A 270 -5.43 -1.71 -19.34
CA THR A 270 -6.61 -1.02 -18.82
C THR A 270 -7.74 -1.99 -18.42
N LYS A 271 -7.88 -3.12 -19.13
CA LYS A 271 -9.11 -3.95 -19.08
C LYS A 271 -9.50 -4.43 -17.69
N GLU A 272 -8.55 -4.89 -16.88
CA GLU A 272 -8.86 -5.46 -15.57
C GLU A 272 -9.27 -4.36 -14.58
N ILE A 273 -8.53 -3.26 -14.58
CA ILE A 273 -8.81 -2.11 -13.71
C ILE A 273 -10.07 -1.41 -14.17
N ASP A 274 -10.25 -1.22 -15.48
CA ASP A 274 -11.48 -0.64 -16.04
C ASP A 274 -12.73 -1.47 -15.70
N ALA A 275 -12.62 -2.79 -15.67
CA ALA A 275 -13.72 -3.64 -15.24
C ALA A 275 -14.10 -3.38 -13.79
N PHE A 276 -13.13 -3.28 -12.90
CA PHE A 276 -13.37 -2.97 -11.49
C PHE A 276 -13.88 -1.54 -11.29
N VAL A 277 -13.34 -0.56 -12.00
CA VAL A 277 -13.84 0.83 -12.00
C VAL A 277 -15.28 0.89 -12.47
N ASN A 278 -15.61 0.18 -13.57
CA ASN A 278 -16.97 0.12 -14.09
C ASN A 278 -17.95 -0.57 -13.11
N GLU A 279 -17.50 -1.59 -12.39
CA GLU A 279 -18.26 -2.20 -11.31
C GLU A 279 -18.55 -1.18 -10.20
N CYS A 280 -17.53 -0.45 -9.75
CA CYS A 280 -17.68 0.61 -8.75
C CYS A 280 -18.65 1.70 -9.20
N ILE A 281 -18.66 2.06 -10.49
CA ILE A 281 -19.47 3.16 -11.04
C ILE A 281 -20.89 2.71 -11.39
N SER A 282 -21.10 1.47 -11.83
CA SER A 282 -22.41 0.97 -12.24
C SER A 282 -23.46 1.07 -11.13
N CYS A 283 -23.04 1.04 -9.89
CA CYS A 283 -23.92 1.17 -8.74
C CYS A 283 -24.21 2.63 -8.35
N LEU A 284 -23.34 3.57 -8.74
CA LEU A 284 -23.61 4.99 -8.56
C LEU A 284 -24.79 5.49 -9.45
N LYS A 285 -25.19 4.70 -10.45
CA LYS A 285 -26.26 5.01 -11.40
C LYS A 285 -27.64 4.50 -10.98
N GLN A 286 -27.71 3.71 -9.92
CA GLN A 286 -28.95 3.14 -9.39
C GLN A 286 -29.50 3.99 -8.25
#